data_a50db6cf2cb5bdd142e2c36b3f3bc614
#
_entry.id   a50db6cf2cb5bdd142e2c36b3f3bc614
#
_cell.length_a   1.000
_cell.length_b   1.000
_cell.length_c   1.000
_cell.angle_alpha   90.00
_cell.angle_beta   90.00
_cell.angle_gamma   90.00
#
_symmetry.space_group_name_H-M   'P 1'
#
loop_
_entity.id
_entity.type
_entity.pdbx_description
1 polymer ?
#
loop_
_entity_poly.entity_id
_entity_poly.type
_entity_poly.pdbx_seq_one_letter_code
_entity_poly.pdbx_strand_id
1 'polypeptide(L)'
;TGLLMAPRGLASAAMLILVIKLNPQFDPRIKIVFGLSCIGIGSYLMTQYSLQIDTFWIVMPSMIQGMGLGLTFSTLSTLAYLTIPKEQSVAAASIYNLFRTIGSSFGISIATTFQYRDSQQQWHALGEGINPYNPNLHDWAANQGLSITDPVALDQYQQMLQQQSQMVAFVHTFQLVGVMFVIMMPMLVFIRSRE
;
A
#
# COMPACT_ATOMS: atom_id res chain seq x y z
N THR A 1 7.20 13.54 6.72
CA THR A 1 6.78 12.25 6.14
C THR A 1 7.51 11.06 6.76
N GLY A 2 8.85 11.11 6.99
CA GLY A 2 9.61 9.97 7.54
C GLY A 2 9.15 9.49 8.92
N LEU A 3 8.78 10.39 9.80
CA LEU A 3 8.34 10.07 11.16
C LEU A 3 6.99 9.32 11.18
N LEU A 4 6.12 9.56 10.20
CA LEU A 4 4.86 8.83 10.02
C LEU A 4 5.07 7.41 9.49
N MET A 5 6.19 7.14 8.80
CA MET A 5 6.53 5.81 8.28
C MET A 5 7.35 4.98 9.28
N ALA A 6 7.95 5.60 10.29
CA ALA A 6 8.75 4.92 11.30
C ALA A 6 7.97 3.81 12.06
N PRO A 7 6.70 4.01 12.47
CA PRO A 7 5.92 2.98 13.16
C PRO A 7 5.72 1.70 12.34
N ARG A 8 5.58 1.82 11.01
CA ARG A 8 5.48 0.67 10.08
C ARG A 8 6.76 -0.18 10.11
N GLY A 9 7.93 0.49 10.08
CA GLY A 9 9.22 -0.19 10.15
C GLY A 9 9.44 -0.88 11.49
N LEU A 10 9.10 -0.18 12.60
CA LEU A 10 9.19 -0.74 13.95
C LEU A 10 8.26 -1.95 14.14
N ALA A 11 7.02 -1.87 13.65
CA ALA A 11 6.08 -2.98 13.69
C ALA A 11 6.58 -4.21 12.89
N SER A 12 7.17 -3.98 11.73
CA SER A 12 7.79 -5.02 10.91
C SER A 12 8.98 -5.68 11.63
N ALA A 13 9.87 -4.88 12.24
CA ALA A 13 11.01 -5.39 13.00
C ALA A 13 10.58 -6.14 14.29
N ALA A 14 9.59 -5.62 15.01
CA ALA A 14 9.04 -6.27 16.18
C ALA A 14 8.42 -7.63 15.82
N MET A 15 7.72 -7.71 14.70
CA MET A 15 7.13 -8.97 14.23
C MET A 15 8.19 -10.00 13.82
N LEU A 16 9.31 -9.56 13.20
CA LEU A 16 10.46 -10.43 12.93
C LEU A 16 11.01 -11.08 14.21
N ILE A 17 11.21 -10.29 15.26
CA ILE A 17 11.70 -10.77 16.55
C ILE A 17 10.68 -11.73 17.19
N LEU A 18 9.39 -11.40 17.08
CA LEU A 18 8.31 -12.24 17.60
C LEU A 18 8.24 -13.60 16.91
N VAL A 19 8.42 -13.63 15.59
CA VAL A 19 8.43 -14.88 14.79
C VAL A 19 9.57 -15.79 15.18
N ILE A 20 10.75 -15.24 15.50
CA ILE A 20 11.90 -16.02 15.97
C ILE A 20 11.61 -16.65 17.35
N LYS A 21 10.88 -15.95 18.22
CA LYS A 21 10.50 -16.42 19.55
C LYS A 21 9.27 -17.33 19.55
N LEU A 22 8.33 -17.11 18.63
CA LEU A 22 7.18 -17.97 18.43
C LEU A 22 7.65 -19.26 17.78
N ASN A 23 7.60 -20.30 18.61
CA ASN A 23 7.96 -21.70 18.40
C ASN A 23 8.06 -22.12 16.91
N PRO A 24 9.15 -22.79 16.48
CA PRO A 24 9.31 -23.30 15.13
C PRO A 24 8.26 -24.33 14.69
N GLN A 25 7.39 -24.78 15.61
CA GLN A 25 6.33 -25.78 15.38
C GLN A 25 5.11 -25.23 14.61
N PHE A 26 4.96 -23.91 14.44
CA PHE A 26 3.85 -23.39 13.64
C PHE A 26 4.11 -23.56 12.15
N ASP A 27 3.16 -24.19 11.47
CA ASP A 27 3.18 -24.42 10.02
C ASP A 27 3.46 -23.10 9.26
N PRO A 28 4.48 -23.04 8.38
CA PRO A 28 4.81 -21.86 7.60
C PRO A 28 3.63 -21.30 6.81
N ARG A 29 2.70 -22.16 6.40
CA ARG A 29 1.48 -21.74 5.67
C ARG A 29 0.60 -20.81 6.50
N ILE A 30 0.38 -21.19 7.77
CA ILE A 30 -0.45 -20.39 8.69
C ILE A 30 0.18 -19.00 8.90
N LYS A 31 1.52 -18.95 9.04
CA LYS A 31 2.24 -17.68 9.18
C LYS A 31 2.08 -16.79 7.95
N ILE A 32 2.15 -17.35 6.74
CA ILE A 32 1.98 -16.58 5.50
C ILE A 32 0.53 -16.12 5.35
N VAL A 33 -0.45 -16.99 5.60
CA VAL A 33 -1.88 -16.62 5.54
C VAL A 33 -2.18 -15.48 6.51
N PHE A 34 -1.69 -15.59 7.76
CA PHE A 34 -1.87 -14.53 8.74
C PHE A 34 -1.18 -13.22 8.32
N GLY A 35 0.05 -13.30 7.79
CA GLY A 35 0.77 -12.14 7.26
C GLY A 35 0.05 -11.46 6.11
N LEU A 36 -0.44 -12.23 5.12
CA LEU A 36 -1.22 -11.71 3.99
C LEU A 36 -2.56 -11.13 4.45
N SER A 37 -3.21 -11.75 5.44
CA SER A 37 -4.44 -11.20 6.04
C SER A 37 -4.18 -9.84 6.70
N CYS A 38 -3.11 -9.69 7.46
CA CYS A 38 -2.72 -8.41 8.04
C CYS A 38 -2.45 -7.35 6.96
N ILE A 39 -1.77 -7.71 5.87
CA ILE A 39 -1.52 -6.78 4.75
C ILE A 39 -2.86 -6.39 4.09
N GLY A 40 -3.74 -7.35 3.83
CA GLY A 40 -5.06 -7.11 3.26
C GLY A 40 -5.92 -6.20 4.13
N ILE A 41 -6.00 -6.48 5.43
CA ILE A 41 -6.74 -5.65 6.40
C ILE A 41 -6.14 -4.24 6.47
N GLY A 42 -4.82 -4.12 6.57
CA GLY A 42 -4.15 -2.83 6.56
C GLY A 42 -4.43 -2.03 5.28
N SER A 43 -4.38 -2.68 4.12
CA SER A 43 -4.73 -2.06 2.83
C SER A 43 -6.20 -1.65 2.79
N TYR A 44 -7.11 -2.47 3.28
CA TYR A 44 -8.54 -2.14 3.36
C TYR A 44 -8.80 -0.92 4.26
N LEU A 45 -8.18 -0.85 5.43
CA LEU A 45 -8.30 0.33 6.30
C LEU A 45 -7.76 1.60 5.62
N MET A 46 -6.71 1.49 4.80
CA MET A 46 -6.17 2.62 4.03
C MET A 46 -7.11 3.09 2.91
N THR A 47 -8.08 2.28 2.48
CA THR A 47 -9.09 2.74 1.50
C THR A 47 -10.08 3.76 2.09
N GLN A 48 -10.15 3.87 3.40
CA GLN A 48 -11.03 4.83 4.09
C GLN A 48 -10.33 6.17 4.37
N TYR A 49 -9.15 6.40 3.81
CA TYR A 49 -8.43 7.66 3.98
C TYR A 49 -9.14 8.82 3.30
N SER A 50 -9.12 9.97 3.96
CA SER A 50 -9.57 11.26 3.46
C SER A 50 -8.51 12.33 3.73
N LEU A 51 -8.60 13.49 3.09
CA LEU A 51 -7.64 14.59 3.31
C LEU A 51 -7.68 15.16 4.73
N GLN A 52 -8.75 14.89 5.49
CA GLN A 52 -8.97 15.39 6.86
C GLN A 52 -8.74 14.31 7.92
N ILE A 53 -7.99 13.22 7.57
CA ILE A 53 -7.79 12.09 8.46
C ILE A 53 -6.82 12.44 9.60
N ASP A 54 -7.13 11.97 10.81
CA ASP A 54 -6.23 12.12 11.95
C ASP A 54 -4.99 11.22 11.81
N THR A 55 -3.86 11.68 12.35
CA THR A 55 -2.57 10.99 12.34
C THR A 55 -2.65 9.56 12.87
N PHE A 56 -3.46 9.31 13.91
CA PHE A 56 -3.66 7.97 14.47
C PHE A 56 -4.20 6.98 13.44
N TRP A 57 -5.18 7.41 12.65
CA TRP A 57 -5.79 6.58 11.59
C TRP A 57 -4.85 6.31 10.41
N ILE A 58 -3.78 7.09 10.25
CA ILE A 58 -2.72 6.83 9.27
C ILE A 58 -1.72 5.80 9.81
N VAL A 59 -1.34 5.94 11.07
CA VAL A 59 -0.29 5.13 11.70
C VAL A 59 -0.77 3.71 11.95
N MET A 60 -1.99 3.52 12.47
CA MET A 60 -2.51 2.21 12.86
C MET A 60 -2.58 1.21 11.69
N PRO A 61 -3.19 1.51 10.53
CA PRO A 61 -3.20 0.59 9.38
C PRO A 61 -1.79 0.33 8.84
N SER A 62 -0.92 1.34 8.86
CA SER A 62 0.49 1.20 8.44
C SER A 62 1.25 0.22 9.33
N MET A 63 1.01 0.22 10.65
CA MET A 63 1.60 -0.76 11.58
C MET A 63 1.09 -2.17 11.30
N ILE A 64 -0.22 -2.35 11.11
CA ILE A 64 -0.82 -3.66 10.80
C ILE A 64 -0.21 -4.22 9.50
N GLN A 65 -0.10 -3.38 8.48
CA GLN A 65 0.53 -3.76 7.21
C GLN A 65 2.02 -4.10 7.40
N GLY A 66 2.75 -3.32 8.22
CA GLY A 66 4.14 -3.59 8.58
C GLY A 66 4.34 -4.94 9.25
N MET A 67 3.48 -5.29 10.21
CA MET A 67 3.49 -6.61 10.87
C MET A 67 3.28 -7.74 9.86
N GLY A 68 2.31 -7.58 8.96
CA GLY A 68 2.04 -8.54 7.88
C GLY A 68 3.24 -8.74 6.95
N LEU A 69 3.89 -7.65 6.54
CA LEU A 69 5.10 -7.69 5.71
C LEU A 69 6.26 -8.42 6.42
N GLY A 70 6.55 -8.07 7.67
CA GLY A 70 7.61 -8.70 8.47
C GLY A 70 7.42 -10.21 8.56
N LEU A 71 6.19 -10.66 8.87
CA LEU A 71 5.86 -12.07 8.98
C LEU A 71 5.98 -12.80 7.64
N THR A 72 5.43 -12.25 6.59
CA THR A 72 5.42 -12.84 5.25
C THR A 72 6.83 -12.97 4.68
N PHE A 73 7.64 -11.89 4.74
CA PHE A 73 9.01 -11.91 4.22
C PHE A 73 9.91 -12.87 4.98
N SER A 74 9.82 -12.91 6.32
CA SER A 74 10.62 -13.83 7.13
C SER A 74 10.29 -15.27 6.79
N THR A 75 9.01 -15.61 6.68
CA THR A 75 8.57 -16.97 6.41
C THR A 75 8.93 -17.40 4.99
N LEU A 76 8.74 -16.54 3.99
CA LEU A 76 9.12 -16.84 2.60
C LEU A 76 10.63 -17.04 2.44
N SER A 77 11.45 -16.20 3.10
CA SER A 77 12.90 -16.36 3.09
C SER A 77 13.31 -17.71 3.71
N THR A 78 12.71 -18.08 4.85
CA THR A 78 12.99 -19.36 5.50
C THR A 78 12.63 -20.53 4.57
N LEU A 79 11.45 -20.51 3.95
CA LEU A 79 11.01 -21.56 3.03
C LEU A 79 11.91 -21.68 1.81
N ALA A 80 12.40 -20.56 1.27
CA ALA A 80 13.27 -20.56 0.10
C ALA A 80 14.61 -21.27 0.35
N TYR A 81 15.08 -21.28 1.60
CA TYR A 81 16.37 -21.89 1.94
C TYR A 81 16.27 -23.30 2.57
N LEU A 82 15.07 -23.76 2.95
CA LEU A 82 14.88 -25.02 3.67
C LEU A 82 15.39 -26.26 2.93
N THR A 83 15.36 -26.26 1.61
CA THR A 83 15.71 -27.42 0.76
C THR A 83 17.10 -27.32 0.14
N ILE A 84 17.83 -26.23 0.41
CA ILE A 84 19.09 -25.95 -0.27
C ILE A 84 20.27 -26.38 0.61
N PRO A 85 21.22 -27.16 0.07
CA PRO A 85 22.47 -27.54 0.77
C PRO A 85 23.25 -26.28 1.18
N LYS A 86 23.94 -26.36 2.34
CA LYS A 86 24.70 -25.22 2.89
C LYS A 86 25.74 -24.66 1.92
N GLU A 87 26.34 -25.54 1.12
CA GLU A 87 27.38 -25.22 0.14
C GLU A 87 26.84 -24.32 -0.98
N GLN A 88 25.55 -24.39 -1.28
CA GLN A 88 24.88 -23.63 -2.35
C GLN A 88 24.08 -22.44 -1.82
N SER A 89 24.11 -22.20 -0.52
CA SER A 89 23.30 -21.15 0.12
C SER A 89 23.59 -19.73 -0.42
N VAL A 90 24.83 -19.43 -0.78
CA VAL A 90 25.23 -18.13 -1.34
C VAL A 90 24.65 -17.92 -2.74
N ALA A 91 24.73 -18.95 -3.60
CA ALA A 91 24.13 -18.88 -4.94
C ALA A 91 22.63 -18.76 -4.88
N ALA A 92 21.98 -19.51 -3.99
CA ALA A 92 20.54 -19.43 -3.76
C ALA A 92 20.10 -18.05 -3.25
N ALA A 93 20.87 -17.43 -2.35
CA ALA A 93 20.60 -16.08 -1.86
C ALA A 93 20.68 -15.04 -2.98
N SER A 94 21.66 -15.19 -3.88
CA SER A 94 21.80 -14.29 -5.04
C SER A 94 20.61 -14.40 -5.98
N ILE A 95 20.18 -15.62 -6.30
CA ILE A 95 19.01 -15.88 -7.15
C ILE A 95 17.73 -15.36 -6.50
N TYR A 96 17.52 -15.63 -5.20
CA TYR A 96 16.37 -15.16 -4.46
C TYR A 96 16.28 -13.62 -4.47
N ASN A 97 17.41 -12.94 -4.20
CA ASN A 97 17.45 -11.48 -4.22
C ASN A 97 17.23 -10.91 -5.62
N LEU A 98 17.73 -11.58 -6.67
CA LEU A 98 17.48 -11.19 -8.06
C LEU A 98 15.97 -11.22 -8.36
N PHE A 99 15.30 -12.34 -8.12
CA PHE A 99 13.85 -12.46 -8.34
C PHE A 99 13.05 -11.48 -7.49
N ARG A 100 13.45 -11.28 -6.23
CA ARG A 100 12.83 -10.30 -5.34
C ARG A 100 12.94 -8.88 -5.89
N THR A 101 14.12 -8.49 -6.38
CA THR A 101 14.36 -7.15 -6.93
C THR A 101 13.57 -6.94 -8.22
N ILE A 102 13.60 -7.91 -9.14
CA ILE A 102 12.81 -7.87 -10.37
C ILE A 102 11.32 -7.77 -10.03
N GLY A 103 10.81 -8.65 -9.15
CA GLY A 103 9.41 -8.65 -8.74
C GLY A 103 8.98 -7.34 -8.09
N SER A 104 9.83 -6.76 -7.22
CA SER A 104 9.53 -5.47 -6.59
C SER A 104 9.50 -4.32 -7.61
N SER A 105 10.42 -4.32 -8.59
CA SER A 105 10.45 -3.31 -9.65
C SER A 105 9.19 -3.37 -10.53
N PHE A 106 8.77 -4.57 -10.92
CA PHE A 106 7.50 -4.76 -11.65
C PHE A 106 6.30 -4.32 -10.81
N GLY A 107 6.23 -4.72 -9.54
CA GLY A 107 5.15 -4.36 -8.64
C GLY A 107 5.02 -2.85 -8.46
N ILE A 108 6.15 -2.16 -8.22
CA ILE A 108 6.18 -0.70 -8.09
C ILE A 108 5.74 -0.04 -9.41
N SER A 109 6.27 -0.51 -10.56
CA SER A 109 5.92 0.05 -11.86
C SER A 109 4.43 -0.08 -12.17
N ILE A 110 3.82 -1.23 -11.88
CA ILE A 110 2.38 -1.44 -12.07
C ILE A 110 1.59 -0.51 -11.15
N ALA A 111 1.93 -0.46 -9.87
CA ALA A 111 1.22 0.36 -8.88
C ALA A 111 1.31 1.86 -9.21
N THR A 112 2.49 2.36 -9.55
CA THR A 112 2.68 3.78 -9.90
C THR A 112 2.01 4.14 -11.22
N THR A 113 2.05 3.26 -12.22
CA THR A 113 1.36 3.48 -13.51
C THR A 113 -0.15 3.52 -13.30
N PHE A 114 -0.68 2.60 -12.50
CA PHE A 114 -2.10 2.57 -12.16
C PHE A 114 -2.50 3.86 -11.43
N GLN A 115 -1.77 4.23 -10.38
CA GLN A 115 -2.03 5.44 -9.60
C GLN A 115 -1.99 6.70 -10.47
N TYR A 116 -1.00 6.82 -11.35
CA TYR A 116 -0.88 7.96 -12.25
C TYR A 116 -2.07 8.04 -13.22
N ARG A 117 -2.42 6.94 -13.87
CA ARG A 117 -3.57 6.89 -14.81
C ARG A 117 -4.89 7.19 -14.11
N ASP A 118 -5.11 6.60 -12.94
CA ASP A 118 -6.33 6.82 -12.18
C ASP A 118 -6.40 8.27 -11.68
N SER A 119 -5.30 8.85 -11.22
CA SER A 119 -5.23 10.27 -10.84
C SER A 119 -5.60 11.18 -12.01
N GLN A 120 -5.15 10.90 -13.22
CA GLN A 120 -5.53 11.66 -14.41
C GLN A 120 -7.02 11.52 -14.74
N GLN A 121 -7.58 10.32 -14.65
CA GLN A 121 -9.00 10.08 -14.86
C GLN A 121 -9.84 10.82 -13.83
N GLN A 122 -9.48 10.74 -12.56
CA GLN A 122 -10.18 11.45 -11.48
C GLN A 122 -10.05 12.97 -11.64
N TRP A 123 -8.89 13.47 -12.06
CA TRP A 123 -8.70 14.88 -12.32
C TRP A 123 -9.63 15.38 -13.44
N HIS A 124 -9.78 14.64 -14.53
CA HIS A 124 -10.73 14.97 -15.60
C HIS A 124 -12.18 14.92 -15.11
N ALA A 125 -12.56 13.86 -14.40
CA ALA A 125 -13.92 13.69 -13.89
C ALA A 125 -14.31 14.82 -12.89
N LEU A 126 -13.39 15.17 -11.98
CA LEU A 126 -13.61 16.28 -11.04
C LEU A 126 -13.55 17.64 -11.74
N GLY A 127 -12.71 17.75 -12.79
CA GLY A 127 -12.53 18.97 -13.58
C GLY A 127 -13.74 19.34 -14.44
N GLU A 128 -14.59 18.36 -14.81
CA GLU A 128 -15.87 18.64 -15.47
C GLU A 128 -16.80 19.53 -14.61
N GLY A 129 -16.61 19.52 -13.28
CA GLY A 129 -17.27 20.42 -12.35
C GLY A 129 -16.79 21.87 -12.42
N ILE A 130 -15.68 22.19 -13.11
CA ILE A 130 -15.18 23.55 -13.33
C ILE A 130 -15.97 24.17 -14.48
N ASN A 131 -17.22 24.47 -14.20
CA ASN A 131 -18.06 25.19 -15.12
C ASN A 131 -18.42 26.56 -14.48
N PRO A 132 -18.29 27.68 -15.19
CA PRO A 132 -18.73 29.01 -14.69
C PRO A 132 -20.17 29.06 -14.21
N TYR A 133 -20.99 28.10 -14.61
CA TYR A 133 -22.41 27.99 -14.20
C TYR A 133 -22.59 27.03 -13.00
N ASN A 134 -21.53 26.44 -12.42
CA ASN A 134 -21.65 25.57 -11.26
C ASN A 134 -21.84 26.40 -9.97
N PRO A 135 -23.02 26.33 -9.31
CA PRO A 135 -23.30 27.11 -8.10
C PRO A 135 -22.32 26.78 -6.96
N ASN A 136 -21.88 25.52 -6.84
CA ASN A 136 -20.93 25.13 -5.79
C ASN A 136 -19.56 25.82 -5.94
N LEU A 137 -19.15 26.09 -7.18
CA LEU A 137 -17.90 26.81 -7.44
C LEU A 137 -18.04 28.30 -7.06
N HIS A 138 -19.21 28.88 -7.34
CA HIS A 138 -19.52 30.25 -6.93
C HIS A 138 -19.55 30.41 -5.42
N ASP A 139 -20.23 29.49 -4.71
CA ASP A 139 -20.33 29.52 -3.26
C ASP A 139 -18.95 29.32 -2.61
N TRP A 140 -18.11 28.42 -3.17
CA TRP A 140 -16.75 28.22 -2.69
C TRP A 140 -15.89 29.50 -2.85
N ALA A 141 -15.92 30.14 -4.03
CA ALA A 141 -15.17 31.35 -4.30
C ALA A 141 -15.66 32.52 -3.41
N ALA A 142 -16.96 32.66 -3.24
CA ALA A 142 -17.59 33.70 -2.39
C ALA A 142 -17.16 33.53 -0.92
N ASN A 143 -17.14 32.30 -0.40
CA ASN A 143 -16.68 31.99 0.96
C ASN A 143 -15.18 32.30 1.19
N GLN A 144 -14.36 32.29 0.13
CA GLN A 144 -12.94 32.68 0.17
C GLN A 144 -12.74 34.20 -0.10
N GLY A 145 -13.82 34.95 -0.37
CA GLY A 145 -13.73 36.37 -0.75
C GLY A 145 -13.10 36.61 -2.12
N LEU A 146 -13.09 35.57 -2.99
CA LEU A 146 -12.50 35.60 -4.32
C LEU A 146 -13.58 35.58 -5.40
N SER A 147 -13.25 36.14 -6.57
CA SER A 147 -14.09 36.00 -7.76
C SER A 147 -13.63 34.81 -8.59
N ILE A 148 -14.58 34.12 -9.23
CA ILE A 148 -14.27 32.97 -10.13
C ILE A 148 -13.39 33.42 -11.31
N THR A 149 -13.46 34.70 -11.69
CA THR A 149 -12.61 35.27 -12.75
C THR A 149 -11.21 35.63 -12.28
N ASP A 150 -10.93 35.50 -10.98
CA ASP A 150 -9.62 35.77 -10.42
C ASP A 150 -8.64 34.62 -10.73
N PRO A 151 -7.49 34.88 -11.37
CA PRO A 151 -6.48 33.86 -11.63
C PRO A 151 -6.01 33.13 -10.37
N VAL A 152 -5.97 33.81 -9.21
CA VAL A 152 -5.57 33.23 -7.92
C VAL A 152 -6.59 32.21 -7.44
N ALA A 153 -7.90 32.50 -7.60
CA ALA A 153 -8.96 31.57 -7.24
C ALA A 153 -8.92 30.31 -8.10
N LEU A 154 -8.68 30.44 -9.40
CA LEU A 154 -8.56 29.31 -10.32
C LEU A 154 -7.36 28.43 -9.98
N ASP A 155 -6.21 29.03 -9.66
CA ASP A 155 -5.01 28.27 -9.28
C ASP A 155 -5.22 27.47 -7.98
N GLN A 156 -5.81 28.09 -6.96
CA GLN A 156 -6.15 27.42 -5.71
C GLN A 156 -7.13 26.26 -5.92
N TYR A 157 -8.13 26.47 -6.77
CA TYR A 157 -9.09 25.41 -7.08
C TYR A 157 -8.46 24.25 -7.84
N GLN A 158 -7.57 24.53 -8.81
CA GLN A 158 -6.81 23.49 -9.50
C GLN A 158 -5.92 22.70 -8.56
N GLN A 159 -5.25 23.34 -7.62
CA GLN A 159 -4.44 22.67 -6.60
C GLN A 159 -5.29 21.76 -5.71
N MET A 160 -6.48 22.23 -5.30
CA MET A 160 -7.41 21.44 -4.52
C MET A 160 -7.91 20.21 -5.30
N LEU A 161 -8.27 20.38 -6.57
CA LEU A 161 -8.65 19.27 -7.44
C LEU A 161 -7.52 18.25 -7.60
N GLN A 162 -6.30 18.73 -7.79
CA GLN A 162 -5.13 17.85 -7.91
C GLN A 162 -4.91 17.05 -6.63
N GLN A 163 -5.04 17.65 -5.47
CA GLN A 163 -4.93 16.94 -4.20
C GLN A 163 -6.04 15.89 -4.03
N GLN A 164 -7.28 16.22 -4.38
CA GLN A 164 -8.41 15.30 -4.32
C GLN A 164 -8.24 14.13 -5.29
N SER A 165 -7.88 14.39 -6.54
CA SER A 165 -7.67 13.34 -7.54
C SER A 165 -6.54 12.39 -7.16
N GLN A 166 -5.44 12.91 -6.60
CA GLN A 166 -4.33 12.11 -6.10
C GLN A 166 -4.75 11.25 -4.91
N MET A 167 -5.58 11.80 -4.00
CA MET A 167 -6.07 11.08 -2.84
C MET A 167 -6.98 9.92 -3.24
N VAL A 168 -7.90 10.13 -4.18
CA VAL A 168 -8.77 9.07 -4.70
C VAL A 168 -7.95 7.98 -5.38
N ALA A 169 -6.99 8.36 -6.24
CA ALA A 169 -6.10 7.42 -6.90
C ALA A 169 -5.24 6.61 -5.91
N PHE A 170 -4.82 7.23 -4.82
CA PHE A 170 -4.11 6.55 -3.73
C PHE A 170 -4.99 5.48 -3.08
N VAL A 171 -6.24 5.82 -2.76
CA VAL A 171 -7.22 4.87 -2.20
C VAL A 171 -7.45 3.69 -3.15
N HIS A 172 -7.67 3.94 -4.44
CA HIS A 172 -7.86 2.90 -5.46
C HIS A 172 -6.62 2.01 -5.61
N THR A 173 -5.41 2.58 -5.47
CA THR A 173 -4.17 1.80 -5.48
C THR A 173 -4.12 0.82 -4.30
N PHE A 174 -4.55 1.22 -3.10
CA PHE A 174 -4.64 0.30 -1.96
C PHE A 174 -5.72 -0.76 -2.12
N GLN A 175 -6.84 -0.44 -2.77
CA GLN A 175 -7.85 -1.45 -3.15
C GLN A 175 -7.25 -2.49 -4.08
N LEU A 176 -6.54 -2.06 -5.13
CA LEU A 176 -5.87 -2.96 -6.08
C LEU A 176 -4.85 -3.86 -5.36
N VAL A 177 -4.01 -3.28 -4.50
CA VAL A 177 -3.02 -4.03 -3.71
C VAL A 177 -3.72 -5.03 -2.79
N GLY A 178 -4.79 -4.64 -2.10
CA GLY A 178 -5.57 -5.52 -1.24
C GLY A 178 -6.16 -6.71 -2.01
N VAL A 179 -6.75 -6.46 -3.16
CA VAL A 179 -7.30 -7.51 -4.05
C VAL A 179 -6.20 -8.46 -4.53
N MET A 180 -5.03 -7.94 -4.92
CA MET A 180 -3.89 -8.79 -5.30
C MET A 180 -3.47 -9.75 -4.18
N PHE A 181 -3.43 -9.28 -2.93
CA PHE A 181 -3.09 -10.15 -1.79
C PHE A 181 -4.16 -11.21 -1.54
N VAL A 182 -5.45 -10.88 -1.70
CA VAL A 182 -6.54 -11.86 -1.60
C VAL A 182 -6.43 -12.93 -2.67
N ILE A 183 -6.11 -12.54 -3.92
CA ILE A 183 -5.89 -13.48 -5.04
C ILE A 183 -4.66 -14.38 -4.80
N MET A 184 -3.64 -13.87 -4.10
CA MET A 184 -2.46 -14.68 -3.78
C MET A 184 -2.74 -15.73 -2.69
N MET A 185 -3.75 -15.56 -1.83
CA MET A 185 -4.06 -16.52 -0.75
C MET A 185 -4.30 -17.96 -1.25
N PRO A 186 -5.13 -18.24 -2.27
CA PRO A 186 -5.34 -19.60 -2.74
C PRO A 186 -4.07 -20.23 -3.35
N MET A 187 -3.13 -19.43 -3.86
CA MET A 187 -1.86 -19.95 -4.36
C MET A 187 -1.02 -20.60 -3.25
N LEU A 188 -1.24 -20.26 -1.99
CA LEU A 188 -0.56 -20.88 -0.84
C LEU A 188 -0.92 -22.36 -0.67
N VAL A 189 -2.08 -22.79 -1.16
CA VAL A 189 -2.50 -24.20 -1.11
C VAL A 189 -1.54 -25.09 -1.92
N PHE A 190 -0.93 -24.53 -2.97
CA PHE A 190 0.04 -25.22 -3.81
C PHE A 190 1.44 -25.31 -3.19
N ILE A 191 1.73 -24.57 -2.13
CA ILE A 191 2.99 -24.68 -1.40
C ILE A 191 2.96 -25.98 -0.60
N ARG A 192 3.71 -26.97 -1.08
CA ARG A 192 3.83 -28.29 -0.41
C ARG A 192 4.67 -28.13 0.85
N SER A 193 4.06 -28.20 2.04
CA SER A 193 4.81 -28.44 3.26
C SER A 193 5.29 -29.89 3.23
N ARG A 194 6.59 -30.13 3.29
CA ARG A 194 7.09 -31.45 3.66
C ARG A 194 6.91 -31.61 5.17
N GLU A 195 6.11 -32.59 5.55
CA GLU A 195 6.16 -33.22 6.85
C GLU A 195 7.53 -33.85 7.08
#